data_c67125921e91a86b1b9b37bc800a809d
#
_entry.id   c67125921e91a86b1b9b37bc800a809d
#
_cell.length_a   1.000
_cell.length_b   1.000
_cell.length_c   1.000
_cell.angle_alpha   90.00
_cell.angle_beta   90.00
_cell.angle_gamma   90.00
#
_symmetry.space_group_name_H-M   'P 1'
#
loop_
_entity.id
_entity.type
_entity.pdbx_description
1 polymer ?
#
loop_
_entity_poly.entity_id
_entity_poly.type
_entity_poly.pdbx_seq_one_letter_code
_entity_poly.pdbx_strand_id
1 'polypeptide(L)'
;KSGETIFDYVDPKNRGVQIEMEQACTEHLKEIGGYLEPEFKSIEFSAGNFEYEASVIIPVRNRIRTIDDAIKSVLAQKTTFRFTLLILDNHSTDGTTEAIRKYTTDERLIHIIPERGDLGIGGCWNTGVHHPKCGKFAVQLDSDDVYKDENTLQTMVNAFYEQNCAMVVGTYMMTNFDMEMIPPGIIDHKEWTPGNGRNNALRINGLGAPRAF
;
A
#
# COMPACT_ATOMS: atom_id res chain seq x y z
N LYS A 1 34.82 3.19 2.47
CA LYS A 1 33.54 2.50 2.70
C LYS A 1 32.49 3.49 2.32
N SER A 2 31.86 3.29 1.17
CA SER A 2 30.76 4.13 0.66
C SER A 2 29.60 4.05 1.63
N GLY A 3 29.11 5.18 2.10
CA GLY A 3 27.88 5.30 2.87
C GLY A 3 26.63 5.18 2.02
N GLU A 4 26.70 4.39 0.95
CA GLU A 4 25.56 4.13 0.06
C GLU A 4 24.51 3.30 0.79
N THR A 5 23.27 3.80 0.79
CA THR A 5 22.11 3.10 1.33
C THR A 5 21.22 2.58 0.20
N ILE A 6 20.40 1.59 0.51
CA ILE A 6 19.42 1.07 -0.47
C ILE A 6 18.41 2.14 -0.92
N PHE A 7 18.36 3.30 -0.26
CA PHE A 7 17.47 4.42 -0.57
C PHE A 7 18.15 5.58 -1.29
N ASP A 8 19.41 5.43 -1.72
CA ASP A 8 20.13 6.50 -2.43
C ASP A 8 19.44 6.92 -3.74
N TYR A 9 18.65 6.04 -4.34
CA TYR A 9 17.89 6.34 -5.55
C TYR A 9 16.76 7.38 -5.34
N VAL A 10 16.30 7.61 -4.10
CA VAL A 10 15.31 8.65 -3.76
C VAL A 10 15.91 9.86 -3.06
N ASP A 11 17.23 9.87 -2.84
CA ASP A 11 17.93 11.02 -2.23
C ASP A 11 17.89 12.24 -3.17
N PRO A 12 17.39 13.41 -2.72
CA PRO A 12 17.33 14.61 -3.53
C PRO A 12 18.66 15.04 -4.15
N LYS A 13 19.80 14.70 -3.53
CA LYS A 13 21.14 14.99 -4.10
C LYS A 13 21.39 14.28 -5.44
N ASN A 14 20.70 13.16 -5.68
CA ASN A 14 20.81 12.36 -6.89
C ASN A 14 19.77 12.73 -7.97
N ARG A 15 19.08 13.88 -7.81
CA ARG A 15 18.01 14.30 -8.73
C ARG A 15 18.44 14.36 -10.19
N GLY A 16 19.66 14.81 -10.48
CA GLY A 16 20.21 14.84 -11.85
C GLY A 16 20.25 13.46 -12.48
N VAL A 17 20.76 12.46 -11.75
CA VAL A 17 20.82 11.07 -12.22
C VAL A 17 19.40 10.51 -12.45
N GLN A 18 18.45 10.84 -11.58
CA GLN A 18 17.06 10.41 -11.75
C GLN A 18 16.43 10.97 -13.03
N ILE A 19 16.71 12.23 -13.37
CA ILE A 19 16.23 12.86 -14.61
C ILE A 19 16.84 12.17 -15.84
N GLU A 20 18.14 11.91 -15.84
CA GLU A 20 18.82 11.21 -16.93
C GLU A 20 18.27 9.79 -17.11
N MET A 21 18.05 9.07 -16.02
CA MET A 21 17.45 7.73 -16.04
C MET A 21 16.01 7.77 -16.58
N GLU A 22 15.23 8.78 -16.23
CA GLU A 22 13.89 8.99 -16.78
C GLU A 22 13.92 9.16 -18.30
N GLN A 23 14.83 10.00 -18.81
CA GLN A 23 14.99 10.22 -20.24
C GLN A 23 15.37 8.93 -20.95
N ALA A 24 16.41 8.24 -20.49
CA ALA A 24 16.87 6.99 -21.07
C ALA A 24 15.76 5.90 -21.08
N CYS A 25 15.04 5.72 -19.97
CA CYS A 25 13.92 4.79 -19.92
C CYS A 25 12.78 5.19 -20.84
N THR A 26 12.47 6.48 -20.95
CA THR A 26 11.42 6.99 -21.83
C THR A 26 11.75 6.73 -23.30
N GLU A 27 12.99 6.98 -23.71
CA GLU A 27 13.46 6.69 -25.07
C GLU A 27 13.38 5.20 -25.37
N HIS A 28 13.88 4.36 -24.45
CA HIS A 28 13.80 2.92 -24.60
C HIS A 28 12.34 2.41 -24.70
N LEU A 29 11.44 2.91 -23.86
CA LEU A 29 10.02 2.56 -23.94
C LEU A 29 9.39 2.92 -25.30
N LYS A 30 9.78 4.06 -25.88
CA LYS A 30 9.34 4.45 -27.22
C LYS A 30 9.88 3.52 -28.31
N GLU A 31 11.15 3.15 -28.23
CA GLU A 31 11.79 2.23 -29.17
C GLU A 31 11.13 0.85 -29.19
N ILE A 32 10.80 0.30 -28.02
CA ILE A 32 10.17 -1.03 -27.91
C ILE A 32 8.64 -1.02 -28.02
N GLY A 33 8.01 0.15 -28.21
CA GLY A 33 6.55 0.29 -28.28
C GLY A 33 5.84 0.10 -26.93
N GLY A 34 6.57 0.23 -25.83
CA GLY A 34 6.04 0.13 -24.46
C GLY A 34 5.69 1.49 -23.82
N TYR A 35 5.89 2.59 -24.53
CA TYR A 35 5.58 3.92 -24.01
C TYR A 35 4.07 4.11 -23.87
N LEU A 36 3.66 4.55 -22.67
CA LEU A 36 2.25 4.84 -22.38
C LEU A 36 1.98 6.34 -22.60
N GLU A 37 1.17 6.64 -23.58
CA GLU A 37 0.68 8.02 -23.81
C GLU A 37 -0.22 8.47 -22.64
N PRO A 38 -0.32 9.80 -22.36
CA PRO A 38 -1.14 10.34 -21.27
C PRO A 38 -2.65 10.32 -21.57
N GLU A 39 -3.14 9.15 -21.98
CA GLU A 39 -4.55 8.93 -22.23
C GLU A 39 -5.18 8.20 -21.04
N PHE A 40 -6.09 8.85 -20.32
CA PHE A 40 -6.73 8.30 -19.14
C PHE A 40 -8.19 8.01 -19.41
N LYS A 41 -8.63 6.78 -19.08
CA LYS A 41 -10.04 6.43 -19.08
C LYS A 41 -10.68 6.87 -17.78
N SER A 42 -11.88 7.44 -17.85
CA SER A 42 -12.69 7.72 -16.67
C SER A 42 -13.06 6.42 -15.96
N ILE A 43 -13.05 6.45 -14.63
CA ILE A 43 -13.42 5.30 -13.79
C ILE A 43 -14.88 5.41 -13.41
N GLU A 44 -15.64 4.35 -13.66
CA GLU A 44 -17.05 4.24 -13.28
C GLU A 44 -17.18 3.59 -11.91
N PHE A 45 -17.25 4.40 -10.85
CA PHE A 45 -17.35 3.92 -9.46
C PHE A 45 -18.73 3.35 -9.08
N SER A 46 -19.74 3.48 -9.95
CA SER A 46 -21.09 2.94 -9.75
C SER A 46 -21.20 1.43 -10.01
N ALA A 47 -20.17 0.83 -10.59
CA ALA A 47 -20.17 -0.60 -10.91
C ALA A 47 -19.98 -1.45 -9.63
N GLY A 48 -20.83 -2.48 -9.49
CA GLY A 48 -20.78 -3.43 -8.39
C GLY A 48 -21.63 -3.03 -7.17
N ASN A 49 -21.97 -4.03 -6.37
CA ASN A 49 -22.71 -3.85 -5.12
C ASN A 49 -21.82 -4.35 -3.98
N PHE A 50 -21.19 -3.43 -3.29
CA PHE A 50 -20.27 -3.72 -2.19
C PHE A 50 -20.92 -3.38 -0.85
N GLU A 51 -20.84 -4.31 0.12
CA GLU A 51 -21.29 -4.06 1.49
C GLU A 51 -20.44 -3.03 2.22
N TYR A 52 -19.14 -3.01 1.88
CA TYR A 52 -18.13 -2.12 2.47
C TYR A 52 -17.53 -1.25 1.38
N GLU A 53 -17.23 -0.01 1.73
CA GLU A 53 -16.57 0.92 0.81
C GLU A 53 -15.08 0.58 0.64
N ALA A 54 -14.42 0.19 1.72
CA ALA A 54 -13.01 -0.16 1.67
C ALA A 54 -12.70 -1.39 2.52
N SER A 55 -11.63 -2.10 2.16
CA SER A 55 -11.01 -3.11 3.02
C SER A 55 -9.52 -2.83 3.14
N VAL A 56 -9.03 -2.76 4.37
CA VAL A 56 -7.59 -2.79 4.63
C VAL A 56 -7.17 -4.26 4.65
N ILE A 57 -6.18 -4.62 3.86
CA ILE A 57 -5.67 -5.99 3.73
C ILE A 57 -4.26 -6.05 4.29
N ILE A 58 -4.03 -6.91 5.27
CA ILE A 58 -2.73 -7.14 5.92
C ILE A 58 -2.32 -8.61 5.71
N PRO A 59 -1.45 -8.91 4.75
CA PRO A 59 -0.76 -10.20 4.72
C PRO A 59 0.24 -10.27 5.87
N VAL A 60 0.25 -11.36 6.62
CA VAL A 60 1.16 -11.51 7.76
C VAL A 60 1.71 -12.91 7.88
N ARG A 61 2.97 -13.02 8.26
CA ARG A 61 3.61 -14.26 8.72
C ARG A 61 4.72 -13.92 9.70
N ASN A 62 4.60 -14.40 10.95
CA ASN A 62 5.60 -14.24 11.99
C ASN A 62 5.97 -12.77 12.24
N ARG A 63 5.00 -12.00 12.74
CA ARG A 63 5.11 -10.56 13.05
C ARG A 63 4.58 -10.22 14.44
N ILE A 64 4.84 -11.07 15.42
CA ILE A 64 4.36 -10.86 16.81
C ILE A 64 4.74 -9.50 17.39
N ARG A 65 5.86 -8.91 16.95
CA ARG A 65 6.37 -7.63 17.47
C ARG A 65 5.60 -6.42 16.94
N THR A 66 4.96 -6.51 15.80
CA THR A 66 4.43 -5.33 15.06
C THR A 66 2.95 -5.43 14.76
N ILE A 67 2.41 -6.65 14.64
CA ILE A 67 1.02 -6.85 14.19
C ILE A 67 -0.01 -6.16 15.09
N ASP A 68 0.25 -6.06 16.39
CA ASP A 68 -0.64 -5.41 17.34
C ASP A 68 -0.79 -3.91 17.04
N ASP A 69 0.29 -3.22 16.72
CA ASP A 69 0.28 -1.80 16.39
C ASP A 69 -0.35 -1.55 15.02
N ALA A 70 -0.08 -2.42 14.03
CA ALA A 70 -0.73 -2.35 12.72
C ALA A 70 -2.27 -2.47 12.88
N ILE A 71 -2.77 -3.47 13.60
CA ILE A 71 -4.20 -3.66 13.86
C ILE A 71 -4.82 -2.43 14.53
N LYS A 72 -4.20 -1.94 15.61
CA LYS A 72 -4.68 -0.76 16.34
C LYS A 72 -4.79 0.46 15.44
N SER A 73 -3.79 0.69 14.58
CA SER A 73 -3.76 1.83 13.67
C SER A 73 -4.93 1.81 12.68
N VAL A 74 -5.32 0.61 12.22
CA VAL A 74 -6.48 0.43 11.33
C VAL A 74 -7.79 0.57 12.09
N LEU A 75 -7.94 -0.07 13.23
CA LEU A 75 -9.19 -0.02 14.01
C LEU A 75 -9.46 1.37 14.60
N ALA A 76 -8.43 2.22 14.73
CA ALA A 76 -8.56 3.62 15.12
C ALA A 76 -9.04 4.53 13.98
N GLN A 77 -9.13 4.05 12.74
CA GLN A 77 -9.55 4.88 11.60
C GLN A 77 -10.99 5.37 11.75
N LYS A 78 -11.18 6.67 11.50
CA LYS A 78 -12.47 7.36 11.47
C LYS A 78 -12.89 7.61 10.02
N THR A 79 -13.98 6.99 9.61
CA THR A 79 -14.49 7.08 8.23
C THR A 79 -15.98 7.40 8.23
N THR A 80 -16.43 8.04 7.16
CA THR A 80 -17.86 8.27 6.89
C THR A 80 -18.54 7.06 6.23
N PHE A 81 -17.78 6.02 5.96
CA PHE A 81 -18.21 4.79 5.31
C PHE A 81 -17.85 3.54 6.16
N ARG A 82 -18.45 2.41 5.82
CA ARG A 82 -18.12 1.12 6.44
C ARG A 82 -16.89 0.52 5.79
N PHE A 83 -15.98 -0.01 6.59
CA PHE A 83 -14.79 -0.72 6.11
C PHE A 83 -14.55 -2.02 6.87
N THR A 84 -13.73 -2.90 6.31
CA THR A 84 -13.24 -4.12 6.96
C THR A 84 -11.72 -4.13 7.04
N LEU A 85 -11.19 -4.89 8.00
CA LEU A 85 -9.78 -5.24 8.13
C LEU A 85 -9.64 -6.74 7.88
N LEU A 86 -9.07 -7.10 6.74
CA LEU A 86 -8.81 -8.50 6.36
C LEU A 86 -7.35 -8.84 6.68
N ILE A 87 -7.14 -9.73 7.64
CA ILE A 87 -5.79 -10.18 8.01
C ILE A 87 -5.58 -11.59 7.48
N LEU A 88 -4.65 -11.73 6.55
CA LEU A 88 -4.27 -12.98 5.92
C LEU A 88 -3.06 -13.56 6.65
N ASP A 89 -3.29 -14.36 7.67
CA ASP A 89 -2.24 -15.01 8.47
C ASP A 89 -1.75 -16.27 7.76
N ASN A 90 -0.63 -16.15 7.07
CA ASN A 90 -0.03 -17.24 6.31
C ASN A 90 0.72 -18.22 7.21
N HIS A 91 0.00 -18.86 8.13
CA HIS A 91 0.51 -19.89 9.04
C HIS A 91 1.65 -19.40 9.96
N SER A 92 1.39 -18.35 10.73
CA SER A 92 2.31 -17.86 11.75
C SER A 92 2.54 -18.88 12.88
N THR A 93 3.76 -18.91 13.41
CA THR A 93 4.19 -19.86 14.44
C THR A 93 4.85 -19.21 15.66
N ASP A 94 4.93 -17.87 15.68
CA ASP A 94 5.64 -17.07 16.69
C ASP A 94 4.72 -16.42 17.74
N GLY A 95 3.40 -16.74 17.71
CA GLY A 95 2.38 -16.11 18.55
C GLY A 95 1.59 -14.99 17.84
N THR A 96 1.88 -14.68 16.58
CA THR A 96 1.14 -13.68 15.77
C THR A 96 -0.35 -14.03 15.69
N THR A 97 -0.69 -15.30 15.43
CA THR A 97 -2.07 -15.80 15.33
C THR A 97 -2.86 -15.50 16.61
N GLU A 98 -2.27 -15.75 17.77
CA GLU A 98 -2.87 -15.51 19.09
C GLU A 98 -3.02 -14.00 19.35
N ALA A 99 -2.08 -13.19 18.91
CA ALA A 99 -2.18 -11.73 19.01
C ALA A 99 -3.37 -11.19 18.20
N ILE A 100 -3.54 -11.64 16.97
CA ILE A 100 -4.67 -11.25 16.09
C ILE A 100 -6.01 -11.64 16.71
N ARG A 101 -6.12 -12.84 17.29
CA ARG A 101 -7.36 -13.35 17.92
C ARG A 101 -7.92 -12.45 19.01
N LYS A 102 -7.09 -11.64 19.67
CA LYS A 102 -7.54 -10.69 20.71
C LYS A 102 -8.49 -9.61 20.16
N TYR A 103 -8.43 -9.35 18.87
CA TYR A 103 -9.23 -8.32 18.20
C TYR A 103 -10.44 -8.84 17.44
N THR A 104 -10.68 -10.15 17.41
CA THR A 104 -11.80 -10.76 16.66
C THR A 104 -13.19 -10.43 17.20
N THR A 105 -13.28 -9.75 18.33
CA THR A 105 -14.53 -9.18 18.87
C THR A 105 -14.95 -7.90 18.13
N ASP A 106 -14.03 -7.24 17.42
CA ASP A 106 -14.37 -6.12 16.53
C ASP A 106 -14.88 -6.68 15.20
N GLU A 107 -16.14 -6.39 14.88
CA GLU A 107 -16.84 -6.92 13.70
C GLU A 107 -16.19 -6.53 12.38
N ARG A 108 -15.36 -5.49 12.38
CA ARG A 108 -14.61 -5.04 11.20
C ARG A 108 -13.45 -5.97 10.88
N LEU A 109 -12.88 -6.66 11.87
CA LEU A 109 -11.72 -7.52 11.70
C LEU A 109 -12.13 -8.94 11.29
N ILE A 110 -11.57 -9.40 10.19
CA ILE A 110 -11.74 -10.75 9.66
C ILE A 110 -10.35 -11.41 9.60
N HIS A 111 -10.14 -12.39 10.46
CA HIS A 111 -8.90 -13.17 10.52
C HIS A 111 -9.03 -14.40 9.63
N ILE A 112 -8.17 -14.52 8.64
CA ILE A 112 -8.19 -15.59 7.64
C ILE A 112 -6.84 -16.32 7.71
N ILE A 113 -6.90 -17.62 7.96
CA ILE A 113 -5.77 -18.53 7.80
C ILE A 113 -6.07 -19.33 6.53
N PRO A 114 -5.34 -19.11 5.41
CA PRO A 114 -5.57 -19.83 4.16
C PRO A 114 -5.36 -21.35 4.35
N GLU A 115 -6.05 -22.16 3.56
CA GLU A 115 -5.83 -23.61 3.59
C GLU A 115 -4.41 -23.99 3.15
N ARG A 116 -3.87 -23.25 2.17
CA ARG A 116 -2.52 -23.44 1.65
C ARG A 116 -1.51 -22.57 2.38
N GLY A 117 -0.40 -23.14 2.85
CA GLY A 117 0.68 -22.41 3.53
C GLY A 117 1.75 -21.83 2.59
N ASP A 118 1.65 -22.08 1.28
CA ASP A 118 2.64 -21.70 0.26
C ASP A 118 2.24 -20.49 -0.60
N LEU A 119 1.23 -19.72 -0.17
CA LEU A 119 0.68 -18.62 -0.96
C LEU A 119 1.67 -17.46 -1.17
N GLY A 120 2.63 -17.27 -0.26
CA GLY A 120 3.44 -16.08 -0.21
C GLY A 120 2.59 -14.80 -0.04
N ILE A 121 3.21 -13.65 -0.20
CA ILE A 121 2.51 -12.36 -0.04
C ILE A 121 1.47 -12.13 -1.16
N GLY A 122 1.81 -12.45 -2.40
CA GLY A 122 0.91 -12.28 -3.55
C GLY A 122 -0.35 -13.14 -3.47
N GLY A 123 -0.23 -14.40 -3.02
CA GLY A 123 -1.38 -15.27 -2.82
C GLY A 123 -2.27 -14.82 -1.67
N CYS A 124 -1.69 -14.29 -0.60
CA CYS A 124 -2.46 -13.66 0.49
C CYS A 124 -3.24 -12.45 -0.01
N TRP A 125 -2.60 -11.57 -0.79
CA TRP A 125 -3.27 -10.44 -1.43
C TRP A 125 -4.45 -10.91 -2.29
N ASN A 126 -4.21 -11.88 -3.17
CA ASN A 126 -5.26 -12.42 -4.04
C ASN A 126 -6.43 -12.99 -3.22
N THR A 127 -6.15 -13.69 -2.12
CA THR A 127 -7.18 -14.21 -1.23
C THR A 127 -8.00 -13.08 -0.57
N GLY A 128 -7.32 -12.01 -0.12
CA GLY A 128 -7.97 -10.87 0.50
C GLY A 128 -8.87 -10.11 -0.48
N VAL A 129 -8.37 -9.79 -1.66
CA VAL A 129 -9.12 -9.04 -2.70
C VAL A 129 -10.35 -9.81 -3.17
N HIS A 130 -10.28 -11.14 -3.25
CA HIS A 130 -11.42 -11.97 -3.67
C HIS A 130 -12.31 -12.45 -2.50
N HIS A 131 -12.03 -11.99 -1.29
CA HIS A 131 -12.87 -12.34 -0.15
C HIS A 131 -14.26 -11.71 -0.27
N PRO A 132 -15.38 -12.44 0.03
CA PRO A 132 -16.74 -11.91 -0.14
C PRO A 132 -17.03 -10.61 0.63
N LYS A 133 -16.28 -10.34 1.70
CA LYS A 133 -16.37 -9.10 2.48
C LYS A 133 -15.29 -8.09 2.13
N CYS A 134 -14.58 -8.27 1.02
CA CYS A 134 -13.70 -7.23 0.50
C CYS A 134 -14.55 -6.05 0.02
N GLY A 135 -14.16 -4.84 0.41
CA GLY A 135 -14.82 -3.62 0.01
C GLY A 135 -14.51 -3.25 -1.44
N LYS A 136 -15.15 -2.18 -1.89
CA LYS A 136 -14.96 -1.61 -3.23
C LYS A 136 -13.49 -1.22 -3.48
N PHE A 137 -12.84 -0.65 -2.48
CA PHE A 137 -11.43 -0.30 -2.52
C PHE A 137 -10.61 -1.24 -1.62
N ALA A 138 -9.58 -1.85 -2.17
CA ALA A 138 -8.62 -2.67 -1.46
C ALA A 138 -7.40 -1.82 -1.10
N VAL A 139 -7.14 -1.66 0.19
CA VAL A 139 -6.05 -0.81 0.72
C VAL A 139 -4.99 -1.70 1.36
N GLN A 140 -3.75 -1.55 0.90
CA GLN A 140 -2.61 -2.27 1.47
C GLN A 140 -2.18 -1.62 2.79
N LEU A 141 -1.87 -2.48 3.77
CA LEU A 141 -1.02 -2.14 4.90
C LEU A 141 -0.10 -3.33 5.16
N ASP A 142 1.19 -3.07 5.29
CA ASP A 142 2.14 -4.10 5.67
C ASP A 142 2.05 -4.36 7.18
N SER A 143 2.35 -5.58 7.60
CA SER A 143 2.13 -6.02 9.00
C SER A 143 3.13 -5.41 10.01
N ASP A 144 4.05 -4.61 9.54
CA ASP A 144 5.05 -3.86 10.30
C ASP A 144 4.97 -2.34 10.05
N ASP A 145 3.88 -1.90 9.38
CA ASP A 145 3.54 -0.49 9.17
C ASP A 145 2.33 -0.06 10.01
N VAL A 146 2.21 1.25 10.23
CA VAL A 146 1.07 1.87 10.90
C VAL A 146 0.56 3.07 10.11
N TYR A 147 -0.74 3.32 10.12
CA TYR A 147 -1.28 4.56 9.57
C TYR A 147 -0.85 5.75 10.41
N LYS A 148 -0.52 6.85 9.74
CA LYS A 148 -0.04 8.08 10.37
C LYS A 148 -1.02 8.66 11.39
N ASP A 149 -2.31 8.64 11.06
CA ASP A 149 -3.37 9.21 11.89
C ASP A 149 -4.73 8.53 11.63
N GLU A 150 -5.74 8.94 12.37
CA GLU A 150 -7.09 8.37 12.31
C GLU A 150 -7.90 8.70 11.05
N ASN A 151 -7.38 9.55 10.14
CA ASN A 151 -8.07 9.99 8.92
C ASN A 151 -7.42 9.44 7.65
N THR A 152 -6.34 8.65 7.78
CA THR A 152 -5.56 8.17 6.63
C THR A 152 -6.43 7.38 5.65
N LEU A 153 -7.24 6.43 6.14
CA LEU A 153 -8.12 5.62 5.28
C LEU A 153 -9.19 6.48 4.56
N GLN A 154 -9.79 7.44 5.28
CA GLN A 154 -10.74 8.39 4.69
C GLN A 154 -10.09 9.20 3.56
N THR A 155 -8.87 9.70 3.80
CA THR A 155 -8.10 10.47 2.81
C THR A 155 -7.80 9.65 1.55
N MET A 156 -7.40 8.39 1.71
CA MET A 156 -7.12 7.51 0.56
C MET A 156 -8.37 7.24 -0.27
N VAL A 157 -9.51 6.98 0.37
CA VAL A 157 -10.77 6.74 -0.35
C VAL A 157 -11.28 8.01 -1.04
N ASN A 158 -11.16 9.16 -0.39
CA ASN A 158 -11.52 10.45 -1.02
C ASN A 158 -10.71 10.69 -2.30
N ALA A 159 -9.42 10.37 -2.29
CA ALA A 159 -8.54 10.57 -3.45
C ALA A 159 -9.02 9.81 -4.69
N PHE A 160 -9.59 8.61 -4.55
CA PHE A 160 -10.19 7.89 -5.68
C PHE A 160 -11.29 8.69 -6.36
N TYR A 161 -12.23 9.23 -5.58
CA TYR A 161 -13.36 9.98 -6.10
C TYR A 161 -12.97 11.37 -6.62
N GLU A 162 -12.12 12.08 -5.90
CA GLU A 162 -11.70 13.44 -6.24
C GLU A 162 -10.83 13.48 -7.50
N GLN A 163 -10.00 12.44 -7.71
CA GLN A 163 -9.07 12.39 -8.82
C GLN A 163 -9.51 11.45 -9.95
N ASN A 164 -10.62 10.73 -9.78
CA ASN A 164 -11.12 9.74 -10.73
C ASN A 164 -10.01 8.75 -11.17
N CYS A 165 -9.37 8.10 -10.21
CA CYS A 165 -8.23 7.21 -10.46
C CYS A 165 -8.51 5.79 -9.99
N ALA A 166 -7.85 4.81 -10.60
CA ALA A 166 -7.96 3.38 -10.27
C ALA A 166 -6.92 2.92 -9.23
N MET A 167 -5.95 3.77 -8.90
CA MET A 167 -4.90 3.46 -7.93
C MET A 167 -4.48 4.72 -7.19
N VAL A 168 -4.30 4.60 -5.90
CA VAL A 168 -3.73 5.65 -5.04
C VAL A 168 -2.43 5.11 -4.43
N VAL A 169 -1.37 5.90 -4.50
CA VAL A 169 -0.09 5.62 -3.82
C VAL A 169 0.18 6.76 -2.85
N GLY A 170 0.31 6.40 -1.57
CA GLY A 170 0.53 7.38 -0.51
C GLY A 170 2.02 7.68 -0.26
N THR A 171 2.23 8.69 0.54
CA THR A 171 3.52 9.04 1.13
C THR A 171 3.74 8.23 2.40
N TYR A 172 4.98 7.84 2.68
CA TYR A 172 5.34 7.19 3.92
C TYR A 172 6.57 7.82 4.57
N MET A 173 6.72 7.62 5.86
CA MET A 173 7.86 8.08 6.65
C MET A 173 8.59 6.86 7.22
N MET A 174 9.89 6.81 7.00
CA MET A 174 10.74 5.78 7.59
C MET A 174 10.97 6.08 9.08
N THR A 175 10.63 5.11 9.93
CA THR A 175 10.84 5.20 11.39
C THR A 175 11.53 3.96 11.94
N ASN A 176 12.13 4.10 13.11
CA ASN A 176 12.47 2.96 13.96
C ASN A 176 11.21 2.46 14.72
N PHE A 177 11.37 1.43 15.56
CA PHE A 177 10.25 0.88 16.35
C PHE A 177 9.76 1.80 17.48
N ASP A 178 10.53 2.85 17.82
CA ASP A 178 10.13 3.88 18.77
C ASP A 178 9.39 5.05 18.07
N MET A 179 9.07 4.89 16.79
CA MET A 179 8.42 5.88 15.92
C MET A 179 9.26 7.15 15.70
N GLU A 180 10.55 7.09 15.92
CA GLU A 180 11.47 8.16 15.60
C GLU A 180 11.86 8.08 14.12
N MET A 181 11.82 9.24 13.43
CA MET A 181 12.18 9.31 12.02
C MET A 181 13.64 8.94 11.79
N ILE A 182 13.88 8.05 10.84
CA ILE A 182 15.23 7.65 10.40
C ILE A 182 15.44 8.01 8.92
N PRO A 183 16.70 8.21 8.48
CA PRO A 183 16.98 8.48 7.07
C PRO A 183 16.46 7.37 6.14
N PRO A 184 15.94 7.71 4.96
CA PRO A 184 15.87 9.04 4.36
C PRO A 184 14.68 9.92 4.83
N GLY A 185 13.90 9.49 5.79
CA GLY A 185 12.77 10.25 6.33
C GLY A 185 11.49 10.05 5.54
N ILE A 186 10.95 11.11 4.97
CA ILE A 186 9.70 11.08 4.21
C ILE A 186 9.99 10.72 2.75
N ILE A 187 9.32 9.69 2.26
CA ILE A 187 9.30 9.30 0.85
C ILE A 187 7.97 9.75 0.26
N ASP A 188 8.04 10.72 -0.65
CA ASP A 188 6.89 11.29 -1.32
C ASP A 188 7.04 11.21 -2.86
N HIS A 189 5.99 11.61 -3.57
CA HIS A 189 5.91 11.51 -5.03
C HIS A 189 5.87 12.90 -5.71
N LYS A 190 6.46 13.93 -5.09
CA LYS A 190 6.43 15.31 -5.62
C LYS A 190 6.98 15.46 -7.03
N GLU A 191 7.92 14.59 -7.42
CA GLU A 191 8.46 14.57 -8.78
C GLU A 191 7.55 13.91 -9.82
N TRP A 192 6.51 13.20 -9.38
CA TRP A 192 5.56 12.55 -10.29
C TRP A 192 4.57 13.59 -10.79
N THR A 193 4.59 13.83 -12.08
CA THR A 193 3.70 14.79 -12.76
C THR A 193 2.68 14.06 -13.63
N PRO A 194 1.60 14.70 -14.06
CA PRO A 194 0.67 14.10 -15.03
C PRO A 194 1.34 13.63 -16.32
N GLY A 195 2.46 14.29 -16.70
CA GLY A 195 3.20 13.94 -17.90
C GLY A 195 4.10 12.71 -17.78
N ASN A 196 4.68 12.44 -16.59
CA ASN A 196 5.68 11.40 -16.40
C ASN A 196 5.27 10.27 -15.45
N GLY A 197 4.28 10.48 -14.58
CA GLY A 197 3.97 9.56 -13.46
C GLY A 197 3.78 8.12 -13.88
N ARG A 198 3.05 7.86 -14.95
CA ARG A 198 2.79 6.50 -15.47
C ARG A 198 4.05 5.76 -15.94
N ASN A 199 5.03 6.49 -16.48
CA ASN A 199 6.31 5.91 -16.89
C ASN A 199 7.30 5.86 -15.71
N ASN A 200 7.16 6.73 -14.71
CA ASN A 200 7.94 6.67 -13.47
C ASN A 200 7.75 5.36 -12.73
N ALA A 201 6.55 4.79 -12.75
CA ALA A 201 6.28 3.49 -12.14
C ALA A 201 7.17 2.35 -12.70
N LEU A 202 7.64 2.48 -13.94
CA LEU A 202 8.54 1.52 -14.59
C LEU A 202 10.02 1.82 -14.33
N ARG A 203 10.33 3.04 -13.92
CA ARG A 203 11.70 3.54 -13.80
C ARG A 203 12.22 3.49 -12.36
N ILE A 204 11.38 3.79 -11.39
CA ILE A 204 11.77 3.89 -9.98
C ILE A 204 10.89 2.99 -9.11
N ASN A 205 11.46 2.51 -8.02
CA ASN A 205 10.71 1.77 -7.00
C ASN A 205 9.93 2.75 -6.10
N GLY A 206 8.95 3.41 -6.67
CA GLY A 206 8.13 4.40 -5.96
C GLY A 206 6.74 3.91 -5.55
N LEU A 207 6.38 2.68 -5.91
CA LEU A 207 5.08 2.10 -5.58
C LEU A 207 5.11 1.30 -4.28
N GLY A 208 5.70 1.89 -3.23
CA GLY A 208 5.70 1.33 -1.88
C GLY A 208 4.32 1.37 -1.22
N ALA A 209 4.20 0.84 -0.02
CA ALA A 209 3.03 1.08 0.83
C ALA A 209 3.01 2.56 1.27
N PRO A 210 1.83 3.17 1.52
CA PRO A 210 0.50 2.60 1.31
C PRO A 210 0.04 2.66 -0.16
N ARG A 211 -0.61 1.60 -0.62
CA ARG A 211 -1.26 1.53 -1.92
C ARG A 211 -2.72 1.18 -1.76
N ALA A 212 -3.57 1.68 -2.65
CA ALA A 212 -4.98 1.31 -2.73
C ALA A 212 -5.44 1.17 -4.19
N PHE A 213 -6.38 0.27 -4.44
CA PHE A 213 -6.90 -0.11 -5.74
C PHE A 213 -8.42 -0.14 -5.75
#